data_480127902a91296f73a0d61113a1861a
#
_entry.id   480127902a91296f73a0d61113a1861a
#
_cell.length_a   1.000
_cell.length_b   1.000
_cell.length_c   1.000
_cell.angle_alpha   90.00
_cell.angle_beta   90.00
_cell.angle_gamma   90.00
#
_symmetry.space_group_name_H-M   'P 1'
#
loop_
_entity.id
_entity.type
_entity.pdbx_description
1 polymer ?
#
loop_
_entity_poly.entity_id
_entity_poly.type
_entity_poly.pdbx_seq_one_letter_code
_entity_poly.pdbx_strand_id
1 'polypeptide(L)'
;TRTIPVKKYVRIGHSHFRDASEYFRGLQALCDSGADFVDGVVFGPGDFYLTTGTFVDDAPFLSDYTFEHIYYRSIRERSADYLTTHDFLWRWDTDWFWCSKNFGVQNPLLRRLAGKARLNSRTYTKVMRWNSRLKLTQRLGALFGVRHESVIQDVDIPIERAAEFLDFF
;
A
#
# COMPACT_ATOMS: atom_id res chain seq x y z
N THR A 1 6.26 27.62 -1.23
CA THR A 1 5.74 26.30 -1.63
C THR A 1 4.83 26.50 -2.83
N ARG A 2 5.09 25.80 -3.92
CA ARG A 2 4.24 25.85 -5.10
C ARG A 2 3.13 24.82 -4.93
N THR A 3 1.86 25.21 -5.08
CA THR A 3 0.71 24.31 -5.12
C THR A 3 0.45 23.90 -6.57
N ILE A 4 0.02 22.65 -6.76
CA ILE A 4 -0.45 22.16 -8.05
C ILE A 4 -1.99 22.14 -8.05
N PRO A 5 -2.66 22.42 -9.17
CA PRO A 5 -4.08 22.25 -9.27
C PRO A 5 -4.43 20.76 -9.17
N VAL A 6 -5.48 20.44 -8.41
CA VAL A 6 -5.97 19.06 -8.26
C VAL A 6 -7.41 19.01 -8.73
N LYS A 7 -7.84 17.86 -9.28
CA LYS A 7 -9.24 17.59 -9.62
C LYS A 7 -9.90 16.81 -8.49
N LYS A 8 -11.21 16.68 -8.57
CA LYS A 8 -12.04 16.03 -7.55
C LYS A 8 -11.81 14.53 -7.47
N TYR A 9 -11.50 13.90 -8.61
CA TYR A 9 -11.38 12.45 -8.72
C TYR A 9 -10.02 12.04 -9.28
N VAL A 10 -9.61 10.82 -8.92
CA VAL A 10 -8.45 10.13 -9.49
C VAL A 10 -8.93 8.82 -10.09
N ARG A 11 -8.63 8.61 -11.37
CA ARG A 11 -8.73 7.30 -12.02
C ARG A 11 -7.44 6.56 -11.75
N ILE A 12 -7.53 5.34 -11.26
CA ILE A 12 -6.39 4.43 -11.02
C ILE A 12 -6.40 3.35 -12.09
N GLY A 13 -5.21 3.01 -12.59
CA GLY A 13 -5.00 1.86 -13.46
C GLY A 13 -3.89 0.96 -12.89
N HIS A 14 -4.08 -0.35 -12.91
CA HIS A 14 -3.10 -1.33 -12.46
C HIS A 14 -2.61 -2.18 -13.62
N SER A 15 -1.28 -2.30 -13.77
CA SER A 15 -0.61 -3.13 -14.77
C SER A 15 0.25 -4.17 -14.08
N HIS A 16 0.08 -5.44 -14.44
CA HIS A 16 0.81 -6.57 -13.88
C HIS A 16 2.03 -6.92 -14.73
N PHE A 17 3.14 -7.18 -14.08
CA PHE A 17 4.40 -7.61 -14.68
C PHE A 17 4.91 -8.88 -13.99
N ARG A 18 5.57 -9.73 -14.75
CA ARG A 18 6.20 -10.95 -14.23
C ARG A 18 7.72 -10.89 -14.24
N ASP A 19 8.28 -10.02 -15.05
CA ASP A 19 9.71 -9.79 -15.18
C ASP A 19 10.10 -8.47 -14.52
N ALA A 20 11.14 -8.49 -13.68
CA ALA A 20 11.59 -7.33 -12.93
C ALA A 20 12.14 -6.22 -13.85
N SER A 21 12.85 -6.60 -14.92
CA SER A 21 13.40 -5.61 -15.86
C SER A 21 12.31 -4.92 -16.66
N GLU A 22 11.24 -5.64 -17.04
CA GLU A 22 10.07 -5.05 -17.69
C GLU A 22 9.31 -4.13 -16.74
N TYR A 23 9.16 -4.54 -15.48
CA TYR A 23 8.52 -3.73 -14.44
C TYR A 23 9.25 -2.40 -14.24
N PHE A 24 10.57 -2.38 -14.06
CA PHE A 24 11.31 -1.13 -13.86
C PHE A 24 11.40 -0.28 -15.12
N ARG A 25 11.47 -0.87 -16.32
CA ARG A 25 11.34 -0.11 -17.57
C ARG A 25 9.97 0.52 -17.71
N GLY A 26 8.92 -0.20 -17.35
CA GLY A 26 7.55 0.32 -17.30
C GLY A 26 7.39 1.46 -16.29
N LEU A 27 7.99 1.32 -15.11
CA LEU A 27 7.99 2.35 -14.06
C LEU A 27 8.63 3.64 -14.57
N GLN A 28 9.81 3.55 -15.17
CA GLN A 28 10.51 4.70 -15.74
C GLN A 28 9.70 5.36 -16.84
N ALA A 29 9.18 4.58 -17.78
CA ALA A 29 8.35 5.10 -18.87
C ALA A 29 7.10 5.84 -18.36
N LEU A 30 6.47 5.34 -17.28
CA LEU A 30 5.33 6.01 -16.67
C LEU A 30 5.72 7.32 -15.98
N CYS A 31 6.85 7.37 -15.30
CA CYS A 31 7.38 8.61 -14.72
C CYS A 31 7.68 9.65 -15.81
N ASP A 32 8.25 9.22 -16.93
CA ASP A 32 8.57 10.10 -18.07
C ASP A 32 7.32 10.55 -18.83
N SER A 33 6.21 9.80 -18.77
CA SER A 33 4.94 10.13 -19.44
C SER A 33 4.19 11.33 -18.85
N GLY A 34 4.61 11.79 -17.66
CA GLY A 34 3.95 12.88 -16.95
C GLY A 34 2.63 12.47 -16.29
N ALA A 35 2.47 11.21 -15.92
CA ALA A 35 1.36 10.74 -15.10
C ALA A 35 1.30 11.53 -13.78
N ASP A 36 0.09 11.84 -13.29
CA ASP A 36 -0.07 12.61 -12.05
C ASP A 36 0.47 11.83 -10.83
N PHE A 37 0.30 10.51 -10.84
CA PHE A 37 0.77 9.60 -9.79
C PHE A 37 1.28 8.30 -10.41
N VAL A 38 2.42 7.83 -9.92
CA VAL A 38 2.98 6.52 -10.23
C VAL A 38 3.36 5.84 -8.92
N ASP A 39 2.97 4.59 -8.76
CA ASP A 39 3.25 3.78 -7.58
C ASP A 39 3.55 2.35 -8.01
N GLY A 40 4.43 1.69 -7.29
CA GLY A 40 4.84 0.32 -7.59
C GLY A 40 4.72 -0.57 -6.36
N VAL A 41 4.21 -1.79 -6.54
CA VAL A 41 4.08 -2.79 -5.48
C VAL A 41 4.62 -4.13 -5.96
N VAL A 42 5.48 -4.73 -5.13
CA VAL A 42 6.02 -6.08 -5.30
C VAL A 42 5.38 -6.99 -4.27
N PHE A 43 4.59 -7.96 -4.71
CA PHE A 43 3.97 -8.93 -3.82
C PHE A 43 4.80 -10.19 -3.64
N GLY A 44 5.71 -10.45 -4.57
CA GLY A 44 6.61 -11.58 -4.58
C GLY A 44 7.26 -11.76 -5.94
N PRO A 45 8.10 -12.79 -6.12
CA PRO A 45 8.75 -13.06 -7.40
C PRO A 45 7.74 -13.24 -8.54
N GLY A 46 7.88 -12.46 -9.60
CA GLY A 46 6.98 -12.48 -10.75
C GLY A 46 5.57 -11.91 -10.50
N ASP A 47 5.37 -11.18 -9.41
CA ASP A 47 4.08 -10.60 -9.05
C ASP A 47 4.24 -9.11 -8.74
N PHE A 48 4.52 -8.33 -9.78
CA PHE A 48 4.82 -6.91 -9.74
C PHE A 48 3.66 -6.10 -10.33
N TYR A 49 3.26 -5.03 -9.65
CA TYR A 49 2.18 -4.16 -10.13
C TYR A 49 2.65 -2.71 -10.19
N LEU A 50 2.40 -2.07 -11.32
CA LEU A 50 2.46 -0.61 -11.46
C LEU A 50 1.06 -0.04 -11.37
N THR A 51 0.93 0.99 -10.58
CA THR A 51 -0.30 1.76 -10.44
C THR A 51 -0.08 3.15 -11.00
N THR A 52 -0.91 3.55 -11.95
CA THR A 52 -0.99 4.93 -12.43
C THR A 52 -2.22 5.59 -11.85
N GLY A 53 -2.12 6.83 -11.41
CA GLY A 53 -3.24 7.68 -11.06
C GLY A 53 -3.28 8.89 -11.98
N THR A 54 -4.47 9.25 -12.45
CA THR A 54 -4.68 10.42 -13.30
C THR A 54 -5.88 11.20 -12.78
N PHE A 55 -5.71 12.51 -12.64
CA PHE A 55 -6.82 13.40 -12.29
C PHE A 55 -7.89 13.45 -13.38
N VAL A 56 -9.15 13.21 -12.99
CA VAL A 56 -10.29 13.25 -13.89
C VAL A 56 -11.40 14.14 -13.32
N ASP A 57 -12.23 14.69 -14.22
CA ASP A 57 -13.33 15.56 -13.82
C ASP A 57 -14.57 14.76 -13.39
N ASP A 58 -14.76 13.59 -13.99
CA ASP A 58 -15.91 12.71 -13.75
C ASP A 58 -15.46 11.30 -13.39
N ALA A 59 -16.27 10.61 -12.60
CA ALA A 59 -16.07 9.22 -12.21
C ALA A 59 -17.38 8.44 -12.36
N PRO A 60 -17.41 7.32 -13.12
CA PRO A 60 -18.62 6.53 -13.32
C PRO A 60 -19.08 5.81 -12.05
N PHE A 61 -18.16 5.56 -11.13
CA PHE A 61 -18.40 5.01 -9.79
C PHE A 61 -17.26 5.44 -8.88
N LEU A 62 -17.41 5.23 -7.57
CA LEU A 62 -16.36 5.48 -6.58
C LEU A 62 -16.19 4.27 -5.69
N SER A 63 -14.94 3.88 -5.46
CA SER A 63 -14.57 2.88 -4.48
C SER A 63 -14.19 3.54 -3.15
N ASP A 64 -14.47 2.85 -2.05
CA ASP A 64 -14.12 3.28 -0.69
C ASP A 64 -13.18 2.25 -0.05
N TYR A 65 -11.94 2.66 0.21
CA TYR A 65 -10.92 1.87 0.92
C TYR A 65 -10.72 2.39 2.35
N THR A 66 -11.63 3.20 2.86
CA THR A 66 -11.52 3.80 4.19
C THR A 66 -12.10 2.94 5.31
N PHE A 67 -12.76 1.80 4.98
CA PHE A 67 -13.34 0.91 6.00
C PHE A 67 -13.40 -0.57 5.60
N GLU A 68 -14.35 -0.98 4.75
CA GLU A 68 -14.60 -2.41 4.49
C GLU A 68 -13.61 -3.02 3.50
N HIS A 69 -13.29 -2.29 2.46
CA HIS A 69 -12.36 -2.73 1.43
C HIS A 69 -10.92 -2.41 1.77
N ILE A 70 -10.01 -3.22 1.27
CA ILE A 70 -8.57 -3.14 1.53
C ILE A 70 -7.86 -2.81 0.22
N TYR A 71 -7.22 -1.63 0.15
CA TYR A 71 -6.64 -1.12 -1.08
C TYR A 71 -5.62 -2.06 -1.72
N TYR A 72 -4.62 -2.56 -0.96
CA TYR A 72 -3.58 -3.39 -1.57
C TYR A 72 -4.09 -4.70 -2.16
N ARG A 73 -5.24 -5.21 -1.69
CA ARG A 73 -5.89 -6.39 -2.27
C ARG A 73 -6.52 -6.06 -3.61
N SER A 74 -7.10 -4.88 -3.75
CA SER A 74 -7.75 -4.45 -4.98
C SER A 74 -6.78 -4.33 -6.15
N ILE A 75 -5.49 -4.09 -5.89
CA ILE A 75 -4.45 -4.02 -6.92
C ILE A 75 -4.39 -5.30 -7.77
N ARG A 76 -4.62 -6.45 -7.14
CA ARG A 76 -4.67 -7.75 -7.82
C ARG A 76 -6.02 -8.10 -8.42
N GLU A 77 -7.08 -7.47 -7.94
CA GLU A 77 -8.46 -7.82 -8.26
C GLU A 77 -9.05 -6.94 -9.37
N ARG A 78 -8.52 -5.73 -9.53
CA ARG A 78 -9.04 -4.71 -10.44
C ARG A 78 -7.97 -4.16 -11.37
N SER A 79 -8.30 -3.99 -12.62
CA SER A 79 -7.42 -3.32 -13.59
C SER A 79 -7.58 -1.79 -13.57
N ALA A 80 -8.74 -1.29 -13.15
CA ALA A 80 -9.02 0.13 -13.03
C ALA A 80 -10.01 0.42 -11.91
N ASP A 81 -9.90 1.62 -11.32
CA ASP A 81 -10.75 2.08 -10.24
C ASP A 81 -10.86 3.61 -10.23
N TYR A 82 -11.82 4.15 -9.48
CA TYR A 82 -12.03 5.59 -9.31
C TYR A 82 -12.24 5.92 -7.84
N LEU A 83 -11.52 6.93 -7.37
CA LEU A 83 -11.62 7.43 -6.00
C LEU A 83 -11.79 8.94 -5.99
N THR A 84 -12.31 9.48 -4.90
CA THR A 84 -12.09 10.90 -4.65
C THR A 84 -10.62 11.15 -4.44
N THR A 85 -10.12 12.34 -4.75
CA THR A 85 -8.72 12.69 -4.51
C THR A 85 -8.34 12.56 -3.04
N HIS A 86 -9.26 12.89 -2.13
CA HIS A 86 -9.06 12.67 -0.70
C HIS A 86 -8.87 11.19 -0.38
N ASP A 87 -9.76 10.31 -0.84
CA ASP A 87 -9.68 8.88 -0.53
C ASP A 87 -8.48 8.21 -1.20
N PHE A 88 -8.08 8.70 -2.38
CA PHE A 88 -6.84 8.27 -3.03
C PHE A 88 -5.62 8.54 -2.16
N LEU A 89 -5.49 9.74 -1.59
CA LEU A 89 -4.37 10.10 -0.72
C LEU A 89 -4.33 9.25 0.56
N TRP A 90 -5.50 8.87 1.09
CA TRP A 90 -5.63 8.11 2.33
C TRP A 90 -5.90 6.61 2.13
N ARG A 91 -5.81 6.09 0.91
CA ARG A 91 -6.14 4.70 0.57
C ARG A 91 -5.37 3.64 1.35
N TRP A 92 -4.15 3.97 1.78
CA TRP A 92 -3.30 3.09 2.57
C TRP A 92 -3.52 3.22 4.10
N ASP A 93 -4.13 4.30 4.55
CA ASP A 93 -4.20 4.64 5.98
C ASP A 93 -4.98 3.60 6.81
N THR A 94 -6.07 3.08 6.26
CA THR A 94 -6.93 2.11 6.94
C THR A 94 -6.22 0.81 7.28
N ASP A 95 -5.28 0.40 6.46
CA ASP A 95 -4.53 -0.84 6.61
C ASP A 95 -3.06 -0.58 6.95
N TRP A 96 -2.69 0.70 7.06
CA TRP A 96 -1.34 1.15 7.35
C TRP A 96 -0.30 0.31 6.60
N PHE A 97 -0.38 0.35 5.28
CA PHE A 97 0.50 -0.41 4.39
C PHE A 97 0.52 -1.91 4.76
N TRP A 98 -0.62 -2.60 4.73
CA TRP A 98 -0.80 -4.02 5.09
C TRP A 98 -0.53 -4.42 6.55
N CYS A 99 -0.06 -3.54 7.41
CA CYS A 99 0.22 -3.87 8.82
C CYS A 99 -1.01 -4.34 9.60
N SER A 100 -2.22 -4.02 9.15
CA SER A 100 -3.49 -4.52 9.70
C SER A 100 -3.56 -6.07 9.73
N LYS A 101 -2.83 -6.76 8.83
CA LYS A 101 -2.71 -8.21 8.81
C LYS A 101 -2.17 -8.77 10.14
N ASN A 102 -1.17 -8.09 10.72
CA ASN A 102 -0.51 -8.52 11.95
C ASN A 102 -1.42 -8.45 13.18
N PHE A 103 -2.50 -7.68 13.11
CA PHE A 103 -3.49 -7.51 14.18
C PHE A 103 -4.77 -8.31 13.93
N GLY A 104 -4.84 -9.11 12.86
CA GLY A 104 -6.02 -9.88 12.48
C GLY A 104 -7.19 -9.00 12.00
N VAL A 105 -7.05 -7.69 11.94
CA VAL A 105 -8.13 -6.74 11.57
C VAL A 105 -8.48 -6.77 10.09
N GLN A 106 -7.89 -7.68 9.32
CA GLN A 106 -8.31 -7.97 7.95
C GLN A 106 -9.46 -8.97 7.89
N ASN A 107 -9.79 -9.62 9.02
CA ASN A 107 -11.01 -10.41 9.13
C ASN A 107 -12.23 -9.46 9.10
N PRO A 108 -13.25 -9.71 8.24
CA PRO A 108 -14.39 -8.80 8.09
C PRO A 108 -15.14 -8.53 9.39
N LEU A 109 -15.29 -9.56 10.26
CA LEU A 109 -15.97 -9.42 11.55
C LEU A 109 -15.17 -8.53 12.51
N LEU A 110 -13.87 -8.78 12.64
CA LEU A 110 -12.99 -7.98 13.50
C LEU A 110 -12.88 -6.54 12.97
N ARG A 111 -12.85 -6.36 11.66
CA ARG A 111 -12.82 -5.05 11.02
C ARG A 111 -14.10 -4.26 11.33
N ARG A 112 -15.27 -4.89 11.25
CA ARG A 112 -16.55 -4.28 11.63
C ARG A 112 -16.62 -3.94 13.12
N LEU A 113 -16.14 -4.83 13.99
CA LEU A 113 -16.08 -4.58 15.44
C LEU A 113 -15.13 -3.44 15.80
N ALA A 114 -13.99 -3.34 15.12
CA ALA A 114 -13.06 -2.22 15.30
C ALA A 114 -13.68 -0.89 14.90
N GLY A 115 -14.46 -0.89 13.83
CA GLY A 115 -15.13 0.29 13.28
C GLY A 115 -14.18 1.25 12.56
N LYS A 116 -14.72 2.06 11.65
CA LYS A 116 -13.98 3.01 10.83
C LYS A 116 -13.05 3.94 11.64
N ALA A 117 -13.52 4.40 12.80
CA ALA A 117 -12.77 5.36 13.63
C ALA A 117 -11.46 4.81 14.24
N ARG A 118 -11.34 3.48 14.33
CA ARG A 118 -10.14 2.81 14.88
C ARG A 118 -9.21 2.27 13.82
N LEU A 119 -9.68 2.12 12.58
CA LEU A 119 -8.89 1.61 11.45
C LEU A 119 -8.16 2.78 10.78
N ASN A 120 -7.05 3.20 11.36
CA ASN A 120 -6.20 4.27 10.83
C ASN A 120 -4.79 4.20 11.42
N SER A 121 -3.84 4.82 10.76
CA SER A 121 -2.43 4.86 11.15
C SER A 121 -2.20 5.41 12.58
N ARG A 122 -3.03 6.36 13.04
CA ARG A 122 -2.93 6.92 14.40
C ARG A 122 -3.19 5.85 15.47
N THR A 123 -4.18 4.99 15.24
CA THR A 123 -4.51 3.89 16.16
C THR A 123 -3.41 2.83 16.12
N TYR A 124 -2.99 2.41 14.93
CA TYR A 124 -1.90 1.43 14.79
C TYR A 124 -0.60 1.92 15.42
N THR A 125 -0.24 3.19 15.25
CA THR A 125 0.93 3.77 15.88
C THR A 125 0.86 3.73 17.41
N LYS A 126 -0.32 4.01 18.01
CA LYS A 126 -0.50 3.90 19.46
C LYS A 126 -0.32 2.46 19.94
N VAL A 127 -0.92 1.49 19.24
CA VAL A 127 -0.81 0.06 19.56
C VAL A 127 0.65 -0.39 19.45
N MET A 128 1.35 0.00 18.39
CA MET A 128 2.77 -0.34 18.20
C MET A 128 3.66 0.26 19.28
N ARG A 129 3.46 1.52 19.67
CA ARG A 129 4.20 2.14 20.78
C ARG A 129 3.95 1.42 22.10
N TRP A 130 2.71 1.01 22.35
CA TRP A 130 2.36 0.26 23.56
C TRP A 130 3.01 -1.14 23.55
N ASN A 131 2.95 -1.85 22.42
CA ASN A 131 3.62 -3.13 22.22
C ASN A 131 5.14 -3.00 22.43
N SER A 132 5.76 -1.97 21.88
CA SER A 132 7.19 -1.72 22.04
C SER A 132 7.59 -1.46 23.52
N ARG A 133 6.77 -0.70 24.26
CA ARG A 133 7.01 -0.45 25.70
C ARG A 133 6.88 -1.70 26.55
N LEU A 134 5.87 -2.53 26.29
CA LEU A 134 5.57 -3.72 27.08
C LEU A 134 6.28 -4.97 26.58
N LYS A 135 6.91 -4.89 25.39
CA LYS A 135 7.59 -6.02 24.71
C LYS A 135 6.71 -7.26 24.57
N LEU A 136 5.39 -7.07 24.37
CA LEU A 136 4.42 -8.16 24.36
C LEU A 136 4.72 -9.22 23.30
N THR A 137 4.96 -8.80 22.06
CA THR A 137 5.28 -9.71 20.95
C THR A 137 6.60 -10.45 21.20
N GLN A 138 7.61 -9.79 21.79
CA GLN A 138 8.87 -10.42 22.13
C GLN A 138 8.70 -11.45 23.25
N ARG A 139 7.90 -11.14 24.30
CA ARG A 139 7.61 -12.06 25.41
C ARG A 139 6.83 -13.28 24.94
N LEU A 140 5.81 -13.07 24.11
CA LEU A 140 5.03 -14.17 23.52
C LEU A 140 5.91 -15.01 22.58
N GLY A 141 6.71 -14.39 21.71
CA GLY A 141 7.66 -15.11 20.86
C GLY A 141 8.65 -15.95 21.64
N ALA A 142 9.17 -15.45 22.76
CA ALA A 142 10.07 -16.20 23.63
C ALA A 142 9.39 -17.43 24.25
N LEU A 143 8.11 -17.34 24.61
CA LEU A 143 7.32 -18.47 25.14
C LEU A 143 7.12 -19.58 24.09
N PHE A 144 6.99 -19.22 22.82
CA PHE A 144 6.78 -20.17 21.72
C PHE A 144 8.07 -20.52 20.96
N GLY A 145 9.23 -20.08 21.44
CA GLY A 145 10.52 -20.34 20.78
C GLY A 145 10.70 -19.64 19.43
N VAL A 146 9.83 -18.66 19.11
CA VAL A 146 9.83 -17.95 17.84
C VAL A 146 10.39 -16.55 18.05
N ARG A 147 11.50 -16.24 17.38
CA ARG A 147 12.07 -14.88 17.35
C ARG A 147 11.71 -14.24 16.02
N HIS A 148 10.82 -13.27 16.05
CA HIS A 148 10.53 -12.41 14.91
C HIS A 148 11.03 -10.99 15.20
N GLU A 149 11.87 -10.50 14.34
CA GLU A 149 12.24 -9.09 14.28
C GLU A 149 11.58 -8.49 13.06
N SER A 150 10.74 -7.47 13.30
CA SER A 150 10.14 -6.71 12.20
C SER A 150 11.14 -5.66 11.78
N VAL A 151 11.64 -5.78 10.56
CA VAL A 151 12.50 -4.78 9.94
C VAL A 151 11.64 -4.02 8.92
N ILE A 152 11.57 -2.70 9.07
CA ILE A 152 11.07 -1.78 8.07
C ILE A 152 12.26 -0.91 7.71
N GLN A 153 12.69 -0.97 6.46
CA GLN A 153 13.86 -0.25 6.00
C GLN A 153 13.55 0.41 4.66
N ASP A 154 13.84 1.70 4.58
CA ASP A 154 13.84 2.45 3.34
C ASP A 154 15.22 2.30 2.69
N VAL A 155 15.25 1.98 1.41
CA VAL A 155 16.46 1.85 0.61
C VAL A 155 16.29 2.60 -0.70
N ASP A 156 17.33 3.36 -1.07
CA ASP A 156 17.40 4.06 -2.35
C ASP A 156 18.27 3.25 -3.31
N ILE A 157 17.67 2.73 -4.37
CA ILE A 157 18.36 1.93 -5.38
C ILE A 157 18.29 2.66 -6.72
N PRO A 158 19.44 2.89 -7.40
CA PRO A 158 19.44 3.37 -8.77
C PRO A 158 18.60 2.47 -9.66
N ILE A 159 17.78 3.06 -10.53
CA ILE A 159 16.80 2.32 -11.32
C ILE A 159 17.45 1.29 -12.23
N GLU A 160 18.67 1.55 -12.70
CA GLU A 160 19.45 0.65 -13.54
C GLU A 160 19.84 -0.64 -12.81
N ARG A 161 19.87 -0.62 -11.48
CA ARG A 161 20.20 -1.78 -10.63
C ARG A 161 19.03 -2.33 -9.85
N ALA A 162 17.85 -1.75 -10.01
CA ALA A 162 16.69 -2.11 -9.22
C ALA A 162 16.18 -3.53 -9.50
N ALA A 163 16.31 -4.02 -10.75
CA ALA A 163 15.97 -5.38 -11.09
C ALA A 163 16.89 -6.39 -10.40
N GLU A 164 18.22 -6.17 -10.46
CA GLU A 164 19.22 -7.02 -9.77
C GLU A 164 18.98 -7.05 -8.24
N PHE A 165 18.56 -5.91 -7.68
CA PHE A 165 18.25 -5.82 -6.25
C PHE A 165 17.04 -6.68 -5.87
N LEU A 166 16.02 -6.75 -6.71
CA LEU A 166 14.87 -7.65 -6.47
C LEU A 166 15.24 -9.13 -6.56
N ASP A 167 16.18 -9.50 -7.42
CA ASP A 167 16.67 -10.88 -7.55
C ASP A 167 17.45 -11.33 -6.30
N PHE A 168 17.97 -10.38 -5.52
CA PHE A 168 18.66 -10.65 -4.27
C PHE A 168 17.69 -10.94 -3.09
N PHE A 169 16.45 -10.44 -3.15
CA PHE A 169 15.42 -10.61 -2.12
C PHE A 169 14.51 -11.81 -2.40
#